data_f4c547e6597df5b3c8feb5564ac8ed7f
#
_entry.id   f4c547e6597df5b3c8feb5564ac8ed7f
#
_cell.length_a   1.000
_cell.length_b   1.000
_cell.length_c   1.000
_cell.angle_alpha   90.00
_cell.angle_beta   90.00
_cell.angle_gamma   90.00
#
_symmetry.space_group_name_H-M   'P 1'
#
loop_
_entity.id
_entity.type
_entity.pdbx_description
1 polymer ?
#
loop_
_entity_poly.entity_id
_entity_poly.type
_entity_poly.pdbx_seq_one_letter_code
_entity_poly.pdbx_strand_id
1 'polypeptide(L)'
;LNGVKVLDLTIAMAGPLATSRMSDLGAEVIKVESPAGDFSRQWPIDGYRHGQESSAFLMLNRGKRGICLDLKQDASKAVLHRLVERSDILVQNFRPRVAAKLGIDFETLHRINPKLVYVSISGYGDEGPMVDRPGQDLLVQSFSGLAFNAGTDDGLPHPSPVYMVDTCASHLATEAALAGYIEALRSGCGRQFKVSLLAAALEIQIQEISTYLNTGRLAPRSERPFASVYMEPPYGIYRTADGFLAIAQARFPALAEAFSDPSLANLGEIAPPHADTAARRAWRDKVATQIAAHIGAHRTDELISRLTPLDIWVNPVHSYADLAAHPQFAPFVTEIEHAGGPYRTLAPAIDTGERRKLGTAPRLGEHTDEVLADLGFDIEARQTLRMTGAAR
;
A
#
# COMPACT_ATOMS: atom_id res chain seq x y z
N LEU A 1 -7.89 -3.76 -18.44
CA LEU A 1 -9.25 -4.03 -17.93
C LEU A 1 -10.33 -3.25 -18.69
N ASN A 2 -10.13 -2.97 -20.00
CA ASN A 2 -11.12 -2.27 -20.81
C ASN A 2 -12.47 -3.00 -20.78
N GLY A 3 -13.55 -2.26 -20.50
CA GLY A 3 -14.90 -2.78 -20.39
C GLY A 3 -15.25 -3.46 -19.07
N VAL A 4 -14.31 -3.61 -18.14
CA VAL A 4 -14.56 -4.11 -16.78
C VAL A 4 -15.13 -2.99 -15.93
N LYS A 5 -16.25 -3.26 -15.24
CA LYS A 5 -16.96 -2.30 -14.39
C LYS A 5 -16.74 -2.61 -12.92
N VAL A 6 -16.18 -1.66 -12.21
CA VAL A 6 -15.85 -1.78 -10.79
C VAL A 6 -16.69 -0.81 -9.96
N LEU A 7 -17.37 -1.33 -8.96
CA LEU A 7 -18.09 -0.55 -7.98
C LEU A 7 -17.24 -0.41 -6.71
N ASP A 8 -16.85 0.80 -6.41
CA ASP A 8 -15.99 1.15 -5.28
C ASP A 8 -16.81 1.73 -4.12
N LEU A 9 -17.03 0.94 -3.09
CA LEU A 9 -17.68 1.36 -1.83
C LEU A 9 -16.67 1.63 -0.72
N THR A 10 -15.40 1.80 -1.07
CA THR A 10 -14.31 1.90 -0.08
C THR A 10 -14.06 3.33 0.40
N ILE A 11 -13.43 3.45 1.56
CA ILE A 11 -12.95 4.71 2.13
C ILE A 11 -11.49 4.56 2.58
N ALA A 12 -10.84 5.64 2.90
CA ALA A 12 -9.47 5.73 3.41
C ALA A 12 -8.41 5.45 2.35
N MET A 13 -7.66 4.33 2.49
CA MET A 13 -6.47 4.08 1.67
C MET A 13 -6.49 2.74 0.94
N ALA A 14 -6.49 1.61 1.63
CA ALA A 14 -6.28 0.29 1.01
C ALA A 14 -7.27 -0.01 -0.12
N GLY A 15 -8.56 0.21 0.11
CA GLY A 15 -9.61 -0.02 -0.89
C GLY A 15 -9.57 0.99 -2.04
N PRO A 16 -9.56 2.32 -1.77
CA PRO A 16 -9.45 3.31 -2.83
C PRO A 16 -8.20 3.13 -3.71
N LEU A 17 -7.06 2.75 -3.14
CA LEU A 17 -5.84 2.48 -3.91
C LEU A 17 -5.99 1.22 -4.78
N ALA A 18 -6.66 0.16 -4.29
CA ALA A 18 -6.92 -1.04 -5.08
C ALA A 18 -7.78 -0.73 -6.31
N THR A 19 -8.88 0.01 -6.12
CA THR A 19 -9.79 0.37 -7.23
C THR A 19 -9.17 1.42 -8.17
N SER A 20 -8.29 2.31 -7.67
CA SER A 20 -7.50 3.22 -8.52
C SER A 20 -6.51 2.46 -9.42
N ARG A 21 -5.88 1.39 -8.90
CA ARG A 21 -5.03 0.50 -9.73
C ARG A 21 -5.83 -0.17 -10.85
N MET A 22 -7.06 -0.60 -10.57
CA MET A 22 -7.94 -1.16 -11.62
C MET A 22 -8.31 -0.10 -12.66
N SER A 23 -8.53 1.16 -12.24
CA SER A 23 -8.72 2.29 -13.16
C SER A 23 -7.48 2.54 -14.02
N ASP A 24 -6.28 2.54 -13.44
CA ASP A 24 -5.01 2.67 -14.17
C ASP A 24 -4.85 1.55 -15.23
N LEU A 25 -5.37 0.37 -14.96
CA LEU A 25 -5.41 -0.77 -15.88
C LEU A 25 -6.58 -0.72 -16.87
N GLY A 26 -7.43 0.30 -16.82
CA GLY A 26 -8.48 0.58 -17.78
C GLY A 26 -9.88 0.15 -17.39
N ALA A 27 -10.13 -0.25 -16.15
CA ALA A 27 -11.49 -0.48 -15.68
C ALA A 27 -12.28 0.83 -15.55
N GLU A 28 -13.60 0.75 -15.75
CA GLU A 28 -14.53 1.81 -15.39
C GLU A 28 -14.86 1.70 -13.90
N VAL A 29 -14.41 2.67 -13.12
CA VAL A 29 -14.61 2.65 -11.66
C VAL A 29 -15.63 3.70 -11.26
N ILE A 30 -16.72 3.28 -10.61
CA ILE A 30 -17.70 4.17 -9.97
C ILE A 30 -17.49 4.11 -8.46
N LYS A 31 -17.06 5.23 -7.89
CA LYS A 31 -16.94 5.40 -6.44
C LYS A 31 -18.26 5.92 -5.86
N VAL A 32 -18.80 5.17 -4.92
CA VAL A 32 -20.00 5.58 -4.14
C VAL A 32 -19.54 6.15 -2.81
N GLU A 33 -19.90 7.38 -2.56
CA GLU A 33 -19.63 8.06 -1.30
C GLU A 33 -20.92 8.41 -0.56
N SER A 34 -20.87 8.45 0.76
CA SER A 34 -21.95 9.03 1.56
C SER A 34 -22.01 10.55 1.38
N PRO A 35 -23.10 11.23 1.81
CA PRO A 35 -23.18 12.70 1.80
C PRO A 35 -22.06 13.41 2.58
N ALA A 36 -21.42 12.73 3.53
CA ALA A 36 -20.26 13.24 4.25
C ALA A 36 -18.97 13.12 3.46
N GLY A 37 -18.95 12.35 2.38
CA GLY A 37 -17.77 12.02 1.60
C GLY A 37 -16.84 11.01 2.26
N ASP A 38 -15.79 10.65 1.57
CA ASP A 38 -14.65 9.90 2.12
C ASP A 38 -13.84 10.83 3.05
N PHE A 39 -13.47 10.36 4.23
CA PHE A 39 -12.73 11.20 5.19
C PHE A 39 -11.35 11.63 4.65
N SER A 40 -10.78 10.89 3.71
CA SER A 40 -9.53 11.27 3.04
C SER A 40 -9.63 12.62 2.30
N ARG A 41 -10.84 13.10 1.98
CA ARG A 41 -11.07 14.46 1.47
C ARG A 41 -10.67 15.56 2.45
N GLN A 42 -10.65 15.24 3.75
CA GLN A 42 -10.26 16.17 4.82
C GLN A 42 -8.86 15.92 5.36
N TRP A 43 -8.12 15.01 4.74
CA TRP A 43 -6.81 14.56 5.21
C TRP A 43 -5.68 14.94 4.23
N PRO A 44 -5.27 16.23 4.17
CA PRO A 44 -4.14 16.62 3.34
C PRO A 44 -2.83 16.10 3.95
N ILE A 45 -2.01 15.45 3.14
CA ILE A 45 -0.66 15.05 3.55
C ILE A 45 0.21 16.30 3.60
N ASP A 46 0.85 16.55 4.74
CA ASP A 46 1.65 17.75 5.01
C ASP A 46 0.91 19.07 4.65
N GLY A 47 -0.40 19.10 4.89
CA GLY A 47 -1.24 20.26 4.60
C GLY A 47 -1.51 20.51 3.10
N TYR A 48 -0.94 19.71 2.19
CA TYR A 48 -1.07 19.94 0.75
C TYR A 48 -2.49 19.68 0.26
N ARG A 49 -3.07 20.70 -0.35
CA ARG A 49 -4.33 20.65 -1.11
C ARG A 49 -4.09 21.15 -2.53
N HIS A 50 -4.81 20.58 -3.48
CA HIS A 50 -4.85 21.09 -4.84
C HIS A 50 -6.28 21.62 -5.11
N GLY A 51 -6.42 22.94 -5.21
CA GLY A 51 -7.74 23.58 -5.14
C GLY A 51 -8.43 23.28 -3.80
N GLN A 52 -9.61 22.71 -3.83
CA GLN A 52 -10.37 22.32 -2.64
C GLN A 52 -10.09 20.87 -2.18
N GLU A 53 -9.46 20.07 -3.03
CA GLU A 53 -9.28 18.64 -2.77
C GLU A 53 -8.01 18.36 -1.97
N SER A 54 -8.06 17.38 -1.07
CA SER A 54 -6.89 16.93 -0.33
C SER A 54 -5.98 16.08 -1.22
N SER A 55 -4.67 16.16 -0.99
CA SER A 55 -3.69 15.33 -1.69
C SER A 55 -3.98 13.83 -1.52
N ALA A 56 -4.35 13.37 -0.31
CA ALA A 56 -4.68 11.98 -0.06
C ALA A 56 -5.83 11.50 -0.96
N PHE A 57 -6.93 12.27 -1.04
CA PHE A 57 -8.06 11.88 -1.89
C PHE A 57 -7.69 11.86 -3.37
N LEU A 58 -6.99 12.89 -3.86
CA LEU A 58 -6.58 12.98 -5.26
C LEU A 58 -5.73 11.78 -5.69
N MET A 59 -4.73 11.43 -4.89
CA MET A 59 -3.77 10.36 -5.22
C MET A 59 -4.40 8.96 -5.17
N LEU A 60 -5.43 8.77 -4.34
CA LEU A 60 -6.08 7.47 -4.11
C LEU A 60 -7.33 7.24 -4.97
N ASN A 61 -7.81 8.27 -5.70
CA ASN A 61 -9.10 8.16 -6.40
C ASN A 61 -9.06 8.64 -7.85
N ARG A 62 -7.87 8.78 -8.42
CA ARG A 62 -7.72 9.21 -9.81
C ARG A 62 -8.43 8.29 -10.79
N GLY A 63 -8.99 8.87 -11.85
CA GLY A 63 -9.63 8.14 -12.95
C GLY A 63 -10.98 7.52 -12.63
N LYS A 64 -11.57 7.79 -11.45
CA LYS A 64 -12.89 7.29 -11.06
C LYS A 64 -13.99 8.27 -11.41
N ARG A 65 -15.19 7.76 -11.62
CA ARG A 65 -16.45 8.56 -11.58
C ARG A 65 -16.99 8.52 -10.15
N GLY A 66 -17.48 9.64 -9.62
CA GLY A 66 -17.98 9.74 -8.24
C GLY A 66 -19.49 9.97 -8.20
N ILE A 67 -20.20 9.15 -7.43
CA ILE A 67 -21.62 9.32 -7.10
C ILE A 67 -21.80 9.44 -5.58
N CYS A 68 -22.71 10.31 -5.14
CA CYS A 68 -23.01 10.49 -3.73
C CYS A 68 -24.39 9.90 -3.41
N LEU A 69 -24.44 8.89 -2.52
CA LEU A 69 -25.63 8.18 -2.10
C LEU A 69 -25.72 8.05 -0.57
N ASP A 70 -26.87 8.37 0.01
CA ASP A 70 -27.14 8.04 1.42
C ASP A 70 -27.72 6.62 1.54
N LEU A 71 -26.85 5.62 1.67
CA LEU A 71 -27.25 4.21 1.76
C LEU A 71 -28.10 3.84 3.00
N LYS A 72 -28.41 4.81 3.87
CA LYS A 72 -29.41 4.62 4.94
C LYS A 72 -30.83 4.73 4.41
N GLN A 73 -31.03 5.31 3.22
CA GLN A 73 -32.33 5.48 2.59
C GLN A 73 -32.59 4.38 1.56
N ASP A 74 -33.77 3.82 1.52
CA ASP A 74 -34.10 2.73 0.60
C ASP A 74 -34.09 3.16 -0.88
N ALA A 75 -34.39 4.43 -1.16
CA ALA A 75 -34.25 4.97 -2.51
C ALA A 75 -32.81 4.92 -3.01
N SER A 76 -31.82 5.20 -2.16
CA SER A 76 -30.39 5.07 -2.51
C SER A 76 -29.98 3.62 -2.68
N LYS A 77 -30.52 2.70 -1.89
CA LYS A 77 -30.26 1.26 -2.06
C LYS A 77 -30.77 0.76 -3.41
N ALA A 78 -31.93 1.23 -3.87
CA ALA A 78 -32.44 0.90 -5.20
C ALA A 78 -31.47 1.35 -6.32
N VAL A 79 -30.85 2.52 -6.17
CA VAL A 79 -29.78 2.98 -7.09
C VAL A 79 -28.56 2.06 -7.01
N LEU A 80 -28.12 1.74 -5.79
CA LEU A 80 -26.98 0.82 -5.58
C LEU A 80 -27.24 -0.55 -6.21
N HIS A 81 -28.44 -1.11 -6.06
CA HIS A 81 -28.79 -2.40 -6.65
C HIS A 81 -28.67 -2.38 -8.18
N ARG A 82 -29.11 -1.31 -8.85
CA ARG A 82 -28.93 -1.15 -10.29
C ARG A 82 -27.44 -1.00 -10.70
N LEU A 83 -26.62 -0.38 -9.84
CA LEU A 83 -25.17 -0.35 -10.07
C LEU A 83 -24.58 -1.76 -9.97
N VAL A 84 -24.97 -2.53 -8.95
CA VAL A 84 -24.52 -3.92 -8.74
C VAL A 84 -24.90 -4.82 -9.90
N GLU A 85 -26.13 -4.71 -10.45
CA GLU A 85 -26.59 -5.47 -11.62
C GLU A 85 -25.67 -5.29 -12.86
N ARG A 86 -25.01 -4.13 -12.95
CA ARG A 86 -24.16 -3.74 -14.08
C ARG A 86 -22.67 -3.81 -13.82
N SER A 87 -22.28 -4.25 -12.61
CA SER A 87 -20.87 -4.31 -12.18
C SER A 87 -20.32 -5.72 -12.27
N ASP A 88 -19.06 -5.84 -12.64
CA ASP A 88 -18.32 -7.10 -12.62
C ASP A 88 -17.67 -7.34 -11.25
N ILE A 89 -17.16 -6.27 -10.64
CA ILE A 89 -16.41 -6.32 -9.40
C ILE A 89 -16.98 -5.27 -8.44
N LEU A 90 -17.09 -5.64 -7.16
CA LEU A 90 -17.37 -4.71 -6.07
C LEU A 90 -16.27 -4.82 -5.03
N VAL A 91 -15.74 -3.68 -4.58
CA VAL A 91 -14.77 -3.60 -3.48
C VAL A 91 -15.36 -2.76 -2.35
N GLN A 92 -15.30 -3.27 -1.12
CA GLN A 92 -15.72 -2.54 0.07
C GLN A 92 -14.77 -2.79 1.25
N ASN A 93 -14.72 -1.85 2.20
CA ASN A 93 -13.92 -1.99 3.42
C ASN A 93 -14.68 -1.57 4.69
N PHE A 94 -15.99 -1.76 4.69
CA PHE A 94 -16.81 -1.64 5.89
C PHE A 94 -16.63 -2.83 6.82
N ARG A 95 -16.82 -2.60 8.12
CA ARG A 95 -16.90 -3.73 9.06
C ARG A 95 -18.08 -4.63 8.70
N PRO A 96 -17.97 -5.96 8.88
CA PRO A 96 -19.02 -6.92 8.45
C PRO A 96 -20.43 -6.54 8.92
N ARG A 97 -20.57 -6.15 10.20
CA ARG A 97 -21.87 -5.72 10.77
C ARG A 97 -22.42 -4.45 10.11
N VAL A 98 -21.54 -3.54 9.66
CA VAL A 98 -21.96 -2.31 8.98
C VAL A 98 -22.40 -2.65 7.56
N ALA A 99 -21.65 -3.49 6.86
CA ALA A 99 -22.01 -3.94 5.52
C ALA A 99 -23.40 -4.62 5.51
N ALA A 100 -23.65 -5.55 6.44
CA ALA A 100 -24.95 -6.21 6.59
C ALA A 100 -26.09 -5.22 6.91
N LYS A 101 -25.84 -4.26 7.82
CA LYS A 101 -26.86 -3.23 8.15
C LYS A 101 -27.20 -2.34 6.97
N LEU A 102 -26.25 -2.06 6.10
CA LEU A 102 -26.46 -1.24 4.89
C LEU A 102 -27.03 -2.05 3.72
N GLY A 103 -27.09 -3.39 3.82
CA GLY A 103 -27.52 -4.28 2.74
C GLY A 103 -26.52 -4.37 1.60
N ILE A 104 -25.22 -4.20 1.92
CA ILE A 104 -24.11 -4.30 0.98
C ILE A 104 -23.21 -5.51 1.27
N ASP A 105 -23.67 -6.46 2.08
CA ASP A 105 -23.03 -7.74 2.31
C ASP A 105 -23.09 -8.63 1.05
N PHE A 106 -22.19 -9.63 1.01
CA PHE A 106 -22.07 -10.51 -0.14
C PHE A 106 -23.38 -11.24 -0.47
N GLU A 107 -24.03 -11.83 0.53
CA GLU A 107 -25.24 -12.64 0.35
C GLU A 107 -26.38 -11.81 -0.25
N THR A 108 -26.51 -10.55 0.17
CA THR A 108 -27.52 -9.63 -0.36
C THR A 108 -27.22 -9.25 -1.80
N LEU A 109 -25.98 -8.87 -2.11
CA LEU A 109 -25.62 -8.38 -3.44
C LEU A 109 -25.45 -9.50 -4.46
N HIS A 110 -25.00 -10.68 -4.04
CA HIS A 110 -24.87 -11.86 -4.91
C HIS A 110 -26.22 -12.37 -5.43
N ARG A 111 -27.31 -12.20 -4.65
CA ARG A 111 -28.68 -12.50 -5.14
C ARG A 111 -29.12 -11.56 -6.24
N ILE A 112 -28.62 -10.33 -6.26
CA ILE A 112 -28.92 -9.32 -7.30
C ILE A 112 -28.08 -9.61 -8.55
N ASN A 113 -26.79 -9.89 -8.37
CA ASN A 113 -25.88 -10.23 -9.46
C ASN A 113 -25.03 -11.46 -9.10
N PRO A 114 -25.46 -12.66 -9.53
CA PRO A 114 -24.72 -13.91 -9.25
C PRO A 114 -23.32 -13.97 -9.88
N LYS A 115 -23.00 -13.07 -10.81
CA LYS A 115 -21.67 -12.98 -11.44
C LYS A 115 -20.73 -12.01 -10.72
N LEU A 116 -21.23 -11.26 -9.74
CA LEU A 116 -20.47 -10.24 -9.05
C LEU A 116 -19.28 -10.84 -8.28
N VAL A 117 -18.10 -10.36 -8.58
CA VAL A 117 -16.90 -10.59 -7.77
C VAL A 117 -16.92 -9.60 -6.62
N TYR A 118 -16.98 -10.10 -5.40
CA TYR A 118 -17.08 -9.27 -4.21
C TYR A 118 -15.80 -9.33 -3.40
N VAL A 119 -15.08 -8.22 -3.26
CA VAL A 119 -13.85 -8.12 -2.48
C VAL A 119 -14.11 -7.32 -1.21
N SER A 120 -13.93 -7.94 -0.05
CA SER A 120 -14.02 -7.28 1.25
C SER A 120 -12.63 -7.10 1.86
N ILE A 121 -12.36 -5.88 2.38
CA ILE A 121 -11.12 -5.55 3.08
C ILE A 121 -11.46 -5.25 4.53
N SER A 122 -10.90 -6.02 5.46
CA SER A 122 -11.08 -5.84 6.91
C SER A 122 -9.77 -5.50 7.61
N GLY A 123 -9.81 -5.07 8.88
CA GLY A 123 -8.61 -4.82 9.66
C GLY A 123 -7.90 -6.12 10.05
N TYR A 124 -8.64 -7.03 10.69
CA TYR A 124 -8.07 -8.22 11.34
C TYR A 124 -8.66 -9.54 10.84
N GLY A 125 -9.42 -9.53 9.74
CA GLY A 125 -10.16 -10.69 9.26
C GLY A 125 -11.60 -10.73 9.77
N ASP A 126 -12.34 -11.77 9.41
CA ASP A 126 -13.76 -11.93 9.72
C ASP A 126 -14.01 -12.83 10.95
N GLU A 127 -12.96 -13.41 11.52
CA GLU A 127 -13.00 -14.32 12.65
C GLU A 127 -12.01 -13.92 13.73
N GLY A 128 -12.22 -14.48 14.93
CA GLY A 128 -11.34 -14.25 16.08
C GLY A 128 -11.70 -13.02 16.92
N PRO A 129 -10.93 -12.78 18.00
CA PRO A 129 -11.29 -11.78 19.01
C PRO A 129 -11.13 -10.32 18.55
N MET A 130 -10.49 -10.09 17.39
CA MET A 130 -10.21 -8.76 16.86
C MET A 130 -11.17 -8.31 15.75
N VAL A 131 -12.15 -9.13 15.36
CA VAL A 131 -13.05 -8.90 14.23
C VAL A 131 -13.75 -7.54 14.26
N ASP A 132 -14.17 -7.09 15.42
CA ASP A 132 -14.88 -5.80 15.60
C ASP A 132 -13.93 -4.63 15.93
N ARG A 133 -12.62 -4.88 16.06
CA ARG A 133 -11.66 -3.82 16.35
C ARG A 133 -11.40 -2.92 15.14
N PRO A 134 -11.17 -1.63 15.36
CA PRO A 134 -10.74 -0.75 14.27
C PRO A 134 -9.38 -1.21 13.75
N GLY A 135 -9.32 -1.52 12.45
CA GLY A 135 -8.08 -1.79 11.73
C GLY A 135 -7.58 -0.50 11.08
N GLN A 136 -6.32 -0.18 11.31
CA GLN A 136 -5.59 0.91 10.69
C GLN A 136 -4.14 0.48 10.56
N ASP A 137 -3.43 0.98 9.56
CA ASP A 137 -2.06 0.60 9.24
C ASP A 137 -1.15 0.52 10.49
N LEU A 138 -1.02 1.61 11.25
CA LEU A 138 -0.19 1.65 12.47
C LEU A 138 -0.60 0.60 13.51
N LEU A 139 -1.91 0.41 13.71
CA LEU A 139 -2.40 -0.56 14.71
C LEU A 139 -2.06 -1.99 14.28
N VAL A 140 -2.13 -2.27 12.99
CA VAL A 140 -1.79 -3.58 12.45
C VAL A 140 -0.28 -3.81 12.41
N GLN A 141 0.53 -2.81 12.06
CA GLN A 141 1.99 -2.88 12.19
C GLN A 141 2.40 -3.24 13.64
N SER A 142 1.74 -2.62 14.62
CA SER A 142 2.01 -2.89 16.04
C SER A 142 1.59 -4.30 16.47
N PHE A 143 0.42 -4.75 16.01
CA PHE A 143 -0.12 -6.06 16.37
C PHE A 143 0.62 -7.23 15.70
N SER A 144 1.05 -7.06 14.46
CA SER A 144 1.70 -8.11 13.66
C SER A 144 3.17 -8.37 14.00
N GLY A 145 3.78 -7.56 14.88
CA GLY A 145 5.21 -7.62 15.18
C GLY A 145 6.08 -6.80 14.23
N LEU A 146 5.54 -6.24 13.15
CA LEU A 146 6.30 -5.47 12.17
C LEU A 146 7.03 -4.28 12.80
N ALA A 147 6.33 -3.49 13.61
CA ALA A 147 6.92 -2.36 14.31
C ALA A 147 7.94 -2.79 15.39
N PHE A 148 7.75 -3.97 16.01
CA PHE A 148 8.66 -4.49 17.02
C PHE A 148 10.02 -4.89 16.43
N ASN A 149 10.04 -5.43 15.22
CA ASN A 149 11.26 -5.86 14.54
C ASN A 149 12.11 -4.69 14.01
N ALA A 150 11.58 -3.48 13.96
CA ALA A 150 12.31 -2.25 13.67
C ALA A 150 12.80 -1.56 14.95
N GLY A 151 13.82 -0.72 14.83
CA GLY A 151 14.40 0.00 15.97
C GLY A 151 15.56 -0.73 16.64
N THR A 152 15.97 -0.20 17.81
CA THR A 152 17.07 -0.72 18.62
C THR A 152 16.56 -1.52 19.81
N ASP A 153 17.44 -2.27 20.50
CA ASP A 153 17.05 -3.13 21.61
C ASP A 153 16.61 -2.36 22.87
N ASP A 154 17.15 -1.18 23.09
CA ASP A 154 16.83 -0.24 24.18
C ASP A 154 15.83 0.86 23.76
N GLY A 155 15.50 0.91 22.46
CA GLY A 155 14.64 1.92 21.87
C GLY A 155 13.18 1.50 21.73
N LEU A 156 12.33 2.49 21.43
CA LEU A 156 10.94 2.24 21.07
C LEU A 156 10.84 1.43 19.77
N PRO A 157 9.85 0.54 19.66
CA PRO A 157 9.48 -0.03 18.35
C PRO A 157 9.19 1.08 17.34
N HIS A 158 9.64 0.89 16.10
CA HIS A 158 9.47 1.87 15.03
C HIS A 158 8.49 1.37 13.98
N PRO A 159 7.35 2.05 13.77
CA PRO A 159 6.52 1.78 12.61
C PRO A 159 7.18 2.31 11.34
N SER A 160 6.80 1.75 10.19
CA SER A 160 7.12 2.36 8.89
C SER A 160 6.52 3.77 8.83
N PRO A 161 7.25 4.77 8.32
CA PRO A 161 6.72 6.13 8.15
C PRO A 161 5.70 6.24 7.03
N VAL A 162 5.50 5.18 6.23
CA VAL A 162 4.52 5.09 5.15
C VAL A 162 3.53 3.96 5.41
N TYR A 163 2.34 4.05 4.83
CA TYR A 163 1.25 3.08 4.99
C TYR A 163 1.52 1.80 4.19
N MET A 164 2.53 1.03 4.59
CA MET A 164 2.96 -0.15 3.85
C MET A 164 1.98 -1.32 3.94
N VAL A 165 1.29 -1.47 5.08
CA VAL A 165 0.27 -2.51 5.27
C VAL A 165 -0.95 -2.23 4.39
N ASP A 166 -1.46 -1.00 4.38
CA ASP A 166 -2.54 -0.58 3.49
C ASP A 166 -2.17 -0.75 2.02
N THR A 167 -0.93 -0.41 1.66
CA THR A 167 -0.42 -0.58 0.29
C THR A 167 -0.38 -2.06 -0.10
N CYS A 168 0.15 -2.95 0.75
CA CYS A 168 0.15 -4.39 0.52
C CYS A 168 -1.28 -4.93 0.41
N ALA A 169 -2.18 -4.56 1.33
CA ALA A 169 -3.58 -4.95 1.27
C ALA A 169 -4.28 -4.50 -0.02
N SER A 170 -3.91 -3.32 -0.56
CA SER A 170 -4.42 -2.86 -1.85
C SER A 170 -3.97 -3.74 -3.03
N HIS A 171 -2.74 -4.26 -3.00
CA HIS A 171 -2.27 -5.23 -3.99
C HIS A 171 -3.05 -6.54 -3.88
N LEU A 172 -3.15 -7.12 -2.68
CA LEU A 172 -3.90 -8.35 -2.44
C LEU A 172 -5.37 -8.22 -2.86
N ALA A 173 -6.00 -7.07 -2.59
CA ALA A 173 -7.38 -6.81 -3.02
C ALA A 173 -7.51 -6.71 -4.54
N THR A 174 -6.53 -6.11 -5.22
CA THR A 174 -6.48 -6.06 -6.69
C THR A 174 -6.28 -7.46 -7.27
N GLU A 175 -5.36 -8.25 -6.74
CA GLU A 175 -5.12 -9.64 -7.16
C GLU A 175 -6.36 -10.51 -6.95
N ALA A 176 -7.01 -10.41 -5.80
CA ALA A 176 -8.25 -11.11 -5.49
C ALA A 176 -9.37 -10.74 -6.47
N ALA A 177 -9.51 -9.44 -6.80
CA ALA A 177 -10.48 -8.97 -7.78
C ALA A 177 -10.21 -9.54 -9.18
N LEU A 178 -8.96 -9.53 -9.63
CA LEU A 178 -8.56 -10.07 -10.93
C LEU A 178 -8.74 -11.60 -11.01
N ALA A 179 -8.32 -12.33 -9.97
CA ALA A 179 -8.50 -13.78 -9.88
C ALA A 179 -9.99 -14.15 -9.92
N GLY A 180 -10.80 -13.42 -9.12
CA GLY A 180 -12.25 -13.61 -9.11
C GLY A 180 -12.92 -13.28 -10.44
N TYR A 181 -12.49 -12.23 -11.11
CA TYR A 181 -13.01 -11.84 -12.42
C TYR A 181 -12.71 -12.91 -13.48
N ILE A 182 -11.47 -13.42 -13.51
CA ILE A 182 -11.11 -14.54 -14.41
C ILE A 182 -11.95 -15.78 -14.12
N GLU A 183 -12.17 -16.10 -12.85
CA GLU A 183 -13.03 -17.22 -12.45
C GLU A 183 -14.48 -17.01 -12.88
N ALA A 184 -15.05 -15.81 -12.65
CA ALA A 184 -16.41 -15.47 -13.02
C ALA A 184 -16.64 -15.52 -14.56
N LEU A 185 -15.64 -15.11 -15.35
CA LEU A 185 -15.67 -15.25 -16.81
C LEU A 185 -15.74 -16.72 -17.26
N ARG A 186 -15.11 -17.63 -16.51
CA ARG A 186 -15.06 -19.08 -16.87
C ARG A 186 -16.27 -19.85 -16.33
N SER A 187 -16.70 -19.54 -15.11
CA SER A 187 -17.78 -20.27 -14.42
C SER A 187 -19.16 -19.68 -14.63
N GLY A 188 -19.23 -18.39 -15.03
CA GLY A 188 -20.47 -17.64 -15.04
C GLY A 188 -20.96 -17.23 -13.65
N CYS A 189 -20.18 -17.46 -12.59
CA CYS A 189 -20.53 -17.19 -11.20
C CYS A 189 -19.41 -16.44 -10.51
N GLY A 190 -19.76 -15.32 -9.84
CA GLY A 190 -18.86 -14.59 -8.97
C GLY A 190 -18.85 -15.17 -7.57
N ARG A 191 -17.88 -14.74 -6.75
CA ARG A 191 -17.83 -15.13 -5.34
C ARG A 191 -17.16 -14.05 -4.48
N GLN A 192 -17.19 -14.27 -3.16
CA GLN A 192 -16.52 -13.39 -2.21
C GLN A 192 -15.05 -13.75 -2.05
N PHE A 193 -14.23 -12.70 -2.05
CA PHE A 193 -12.82 -12.73 -1.64
C PHE A 193 -12.63 -11.82 -0.42
N LYS A 194 -11.87 -12.31 0.55
CA LYS A 194 -11.63 -11.63 1.81
C LYS A 194 -10.16 -11.30 1.96
N VAL A 195 -9.85 -10.04 2.16
CA VAL A 195 -8.51 -9.52 2.43
C VAL A 195 -8.52 -8.84 3.79
N SER A 196 -7.43 -8.93 4.55
CA SER A 196 -7.30 -8.16 5.77
C SER A 196 -5.96 -7.45 5.85
N LEU A 197 -5.92 -6.32 6.54
CA LEU A 197 -4.67 -5.62 6.83
C LEU A 197 -3.72 -6.51 7.61
N LEU A 198 -4.26 -7.36 8.52
CA LEU A 198 -3.43 -8.30 9.25
C LEU A 198 -2.79 -9.34 8.32
N ALA A 199 -3.55 -9.94 7.40
CA ALA A 199 -2.99 -10.87 6.42
C ALA A 199 -1.90 -10.20 5.58
N ALA A 200 -2.12 -8.96 5.13
CA ALA A 200 -1.11 -8.19 4.41
C ALA A 200 0.16 -7.95 5.23
N ALA A 201 0.02 -7.62 6.51
CA ALA A 201 1.18 -7.44 7.40
C ALA A 201 1.94 -8.74 7.68
N LEU A 202 1.24 -9.87 7.73
CA LEU A 202 1.87 -11.19 7.88
C LEU A 202 2.57 -11.63 6.59
N GLU A 203 2.00 -11.32 5.42
CA GLU A 203 2.59 -11.59 4.11
C GLU A 203 3.92 -10.83 3.93
N ILE A 204 3.98 -9.56 4.32
CA ILE A 204 5.22 -8.76 4.31
C ILE A 204 6.33 -9.44 5.14
N GLN A 205 5.99 -10.18 6.19
CA GLN A 205 6.89 -10.81 7.15
C GLN A 205 6.91 -12.34 7.02
N ILE A 206 6.58 -12.90 5.86
CA ILE A 206 6.38 -14.34 5.71
C ILE A 206 7.61 -15.16 6.09
N GLN A 207 8.81 -14.69 5.77
CA GLN A 207 10.08 -15.38 6.07
C GLN A 207 10.37 -15.35 7.57
N GLU A 208 10.23 -14.21 8.19
CA GLU A 208 10.54 -13.95 9.60
C GLU A 208 9.58 -14.72 10.51
N ILE A 209 8.29 -14.60 10.27
CA ILE A 209 7.25 -15.29 11.04
C ILE A 209 7.38 -16.80 10.85
N SER A 210 7.55 -17.29 9.63
CA SER A 210 7.73 -18.72 9.37
C SER A 210 8.98 -19.27 10.07
N THR A 211 10.06 -18.50 10.09
CA THR A 211 11.27 -18.87 10.83
C THR A 211 11.00 -18.98 12.33
N TYR A 212 10.29 -18.00 12.91
CA TYR A 212 9.91 -18.04 14.32
C TYR A 212 9.01 -19.23 14.65
N LEU A 213 7.98 -19.48 13.85
CA LEU A 213 7.05 -20.60 14.06
C LEU A 213 7.74 -21.99 14.08
N ASN A 214 8.82 -22.15 13.31
CA ASN A 214 9.57 -23.40 13.24
C ASN A 214 10.70 -23.51 14.26
N THR A 215 11.21 -22.41 14.76
CA THR A 215 12.39 -22.41 15.63
C THR A 215 12.10 -21.94 17.07
N GLY A 216 11.01 -21.22 17.28
CA GLY A 216 10.70 -20.53 18.54
C GLY A 216 11.70 -19.43 18.91
N ARG A 217 12.64 -19.07 18.02
CA ARG A 217 13.71 -18.12 18.30
C ARG A 217 13.37 -16.74 17.74
N LEU A 218 13.40 -15.73 18.63
CA LEU A 218 13.36 -14.32 18.22
C LEU A 218 14.76 -13.86 17.84
N ALA A 219 14.88 -13.19 16.69
CA ALA A 219 16.10 -12.50 16.35
C ALA A 219 16.25 -11.28 17.31
N PRO A 220 17.37 -11.17 18.04
CA PRO A 220 17.57 -10.06 18.95
C PRO A 220 17.78 -8.76 18.16
N ARG A 221 17.11 -7.67 18.59
CA ARG A 221 17.35 -6.34 18.03
C ARG A 221 18.79 -5.91 18.33
N SER A 222 19.37 -5.10 17.45
CA SER A 222 20.73 -4.59 17.58
C SER A 222 20.77 -3.31 18.43
N GLU A 223 21.94 -2.95 18.97
CA GLU A 223 22.15 -1.68 19.67
C GLU A 223 21.99 -0.47 18.74
N ARG A 224 22.16 -0.68 17.44
CA ARG A 224 21.98 0.35 16.40
C ARG A 224 20.97 -0.12 15.37
N PRO A 225 20.20 0.81 14.75
CA PRO A 225 19.25 0.47 13.71
C PRO A 225 20.01 0.05 12.43
N PHE A 226 20.06 -1.25 12.17
CA PHE A 226 20.46 -1.79 10.88
C PHE A 226 19.21 -2.08 10.04
N ALA A 227 19.38 -2.38 8.75
CA ALA A 227 18.27 -2.56 7.83
C ALA A 227 17.33 -3.71 8.25
N SER A 228 17.86 -4.81 8.81
CA SER A 228 17.07 -5.93 9.30
C SER A 228 17.83 -6.69 10.38
N VAL A 229 17.12 -7.11 11.43
CA VAL A 229 17.67 -7.97 12.49
C VAL A 229 17.97 -9.40 12.01
N TYR A 230 17.44 -9.76 10.86
CA TYR A 230 17.62 -11.09 10.25
C TYR A 230 18.76 -11.15 9.24
N MET A 231 19.31 -9.99 8.87
CA MET A 231 20.40 -9.90 7.91
C MET A 231 21.76 -9.70 8.61
N GLU A 232 22.78 -10.24 7.98
CA GLU A 232 24.14 -10.18 8.46
C GLU A 232 24.85 -8.91 7.95
N PRO A 233 25.82 -8.36 8.71
CA PRO A 233 26.66 -7.29 8.16
C PRO A 233 27.42 -7.79 6.91
N PRO A 234 27.66 -6.94 5.93
CA PRO A 234 27.47 -5.48 5.94
C PRO A 234 26.08 -5.00 5.55
N TYR A 235 25.07 -5.86 5.44
CA TYR A 235 23.72 -5.42 5.06
C TYR A 235 23.20 -4.35 6.03
N GLY A 236 22.99 -3.12 5.53
CA GLY A 236 22.56 -2.02 6.39
C GLY A 236 22.79 -0.64 5.79
N ILE A 237 22.40 0.37 6.58
CA ILE A 237 22.61 1.79 6.25
C ILE A 237 23.70 2.35 7.18
N TYR A 238 24.69 3.01 6.59
CA TYR A 238 25.85 3.54 7.28
C TYR A 238 25.96 5.05 7.04
N ARG A 239 26.37 5.79 8.07
CA ARG A 239 26.68 7.21 7.93
C ARG A 239 28.00 7.39 7.21
N THR A 240 28.04 8.25 6.20
CA THR A 240 29.23 8.73 5.50
C THR A 240 29.64 10.12 6.01
N ALA A 241 30.70 10.69 5.47
CA ALA A 241 31.14 12.05 5.83
C ALA A 241 30.10 13.14 5.44
N ASP A 242 29.26 12.87 4.44
CA ASP A 242 28.32 13.87 3.88
C ASP A 242 26.88 13.36 3.71
N GLY A 243 26.56 12.16 4.19
CA GLY A 243 25.22 11.59 4.05
C GLY A 243 25.13 10.17 4.59
N PHE A 244 24.49 9.29 3.81
CA PHE A 244 24.30 7.88 4.16
C PHE A 244 24.47 6.99 2.94
N LEU A 245 25.03 5.80 3.18
CA LEU A 245 25.22 4.74 2.18
C LEU A 245 24.50 3.47 2.64
N ALA A 246 23.69 2.88 1.76
CA ALA A 246 23.15 1.53 1.93
C ALA A 246 24.10 0.52 1.31
N ILE A 247 24.37 -0.58 2.02
CA ILE A 247 25.07 -1.76 1.50
C ILE A 247 24.10 -2.94 1.55
N ALA A 248 23.83 -3.56 0.40
CA ALA A 248 22.95 -4.72 0.32
C ALA A 248 23.73 -6.04 0.31
N GLN A 249 24.88 -6.09 -0.36
CA GLN A 249 25.71 -7.28 -0.45
C GLN A 249 27.17 -6.91 -0.58
N ALA A 250 28.04 -7.58 0.21
CA ALA A 250 29.48 -7.52 0.05
C ALA A 250 30.14 -8.77 0.64
N ARG A 251 31.25 -9.19 0.02
CA ARG A 251 32.14 -10.19 0.61
C ARG A 251 33.17 -9.48 1.50
N PHE A 252 33.45 -10.03 2.67
CA PHE A 252 34.46 -9.45 3.58
C PHE A 252 35.85 -9.25 2.96
N PRO A 253 36.39 -10.19 2.13
CA PRO A 253 37.62 -9.94 1.42
C PRO A 253 37.58 -8.73 0.48
N ALA A 254 36.46 -8.47 -0.19
CA ALA A 254 36.29 -7.29 -1.03
C ALA A 254 36.26 -5.99 -0.22
N LEU A 255 35.64 -6.01 0.97
CA LEU A 255 35.71 -4.87 1.92
C LEU A 255 37.15 -4.64 2.41
N ALA A 256 37.90 -5.71 2.70
CA ALA A 256 39.31 -5.62 3.10
C ALA A 256 40.17 -4.96 2.02
N GLU A 257 39.94 -5.33 0.75
CA GLU A 257 40.60 -4.72 -0.42
C GLU A 257 40.19 -3.23 -0.54
N ALA A 258 38.87 -2.95 -0.51
CA ALA A 258 38.32 -1.60 -0.68
C ALA A 258 38.92 -0.61 0.34
N PHE A 259 39.06 -1.03 1.59
CA PHE A 259 39.54 -0.18 2.68
C PHE A 259 41.02 -0.36 3.01
N SER A 260 41.72 -1.24 2.28
CA SER A 260 43.12 -1.58 2.56
C SER A 260 43.35 -2.04 3.99
N ASP A 261 42.36 -2.76 4.55
CA ASP A 261 42.40 -3.31 5.91
C ASP A 261 42.20 -4.83 5.90
N PRO A 262 43.29 -5.61 5.99
CA PRO A 262 43.23 -7.07 6.00
C PRO A 262 42.39 -7.65 7.16
N SER A 263 42.19 -6.90 8.25
CA SER A 263 41.41 -7.37 9.41
C SER A 263 39.94 -7.62 9.08
N LEU A 264 39.43 -6.99 8.01
CA LEU A 264 38.06 -7.19 7.55
C LEU A 264 37.84 -8.54 6.82
N ALA A 265 38.91 -9.12 6.25
CA ALA A 265 38.77 -10.26 5.34
C ALA A 265 38.10 -11.49 5.94
N ASN A 266 38.38 -11.80 7.21
CA ASN A 266 37.92 -13.03 7.87
C ASN A 266 36.81 -12.82 8.87
N LEU A 267 36.15 -11.65 8.86
CA LEU A 267 35.07 -11.35 9.84
C LEU A 267 33.89 -12.33 9.75
N GLY A 268 33.60 -12.87 8.57
CA GLY A 268 32.55 -13.87 8.39
C GLY A 268 32.89 -15.25 8.97
N GLU A 269 34.17 -15.63 9.00
CA GLU A 269 34.63 -16.94 9.48
C GLU A 269 34.48 -17.11 11.00
N ILE A 270 34.50 -15.98 11.74
CA ILE A 270 34.39 -15.97 13.20
C ILE A 270 32.93 -15.79 13.67
N ALA A 271 31.96 -15.88 12.75
CA ALA A 271 30.54 -15.70 13.09
C ALA A 271 30.07 -16.85 14.00
N PRO A 272 29.48 -16.55 15.17
CA PRO A 272 28.94 -17.58 16.06
C PRO A 272 27.79 -18.35 15.42
N PRO A 273 27.45 -19.57 15.90
CA PRO A 273 26.32 -20.33 15.44
C PRO A 273 25.01 -19.55 15.59
N HIS A 274 24.07 -19.71 14.65
CA HIS A 274 22.76 -19.05 14.70
C HIS A 274 21.92 -19.43 15.94
N ALA A 275 22.21 -20.59 16.56
CA ALA A 275 21.55 -21.01 17.79
C ALA A 275 21.95 -20.15 19.01
N ASP A 276 23.15 -19.59 19.02
CA ASP A 276 23.60 -18.65 20.05
C ASP A 276 23.24 -17.21 19.63
N THR A 277 22.01 -16.83 19.91
CA THR A 277 21.44 -15.54 19.50
C THR A 277 22.18 -14.35 20.15
N ALA A 278 22.65 -14.49 21.40
CA ALA A 278 23.36 -13.43 22.09
C ALA A 278 24.76 -13.19 21.51
N ALA A 279 25.55 -14.26 21.32
CA ALA A 279 26.86 -14.15 20.69
C ALA A 279 26.76 -13.68 19.24
N ARG A 280 25.74 -14.15 18.50
CA ARG A 280 25.49 -13.73 17.12
C ARG A 280 25.19 -12.23 17.02
N ARG A 281 24.35 -11.71 17.93
CA ARG A 281 24.08 -10.27 18.04
C ARG A 281 25.34 -9.48 18.32
N ALA A 282 26.10 -9.86 19.36
CA ALA A 282 27.32 -9.16 19.73
C ALA A 282 28.36 -9.14 18.59
N TRP A 283 28.50 -10.25 17.88
CA TRP A 283 29.35 -10.32 16.68
C TRP A 283 28.84 -9.37 15.59
N ARG A 284 27.56 -9.42 15.28
CA ARG A 284 26.92 -8.57 14.24
C ARG A 284 27.15 -7.09 14.53
N ASP A 285 26.87 -6.66 15.78
CA ASP A 285 27.00 -5.26 16.18
C ASP A 285 28.47 -4.79 16.15
N LYS A 286 29.42 -5.66 16.55
CA LYS A 286 30.85 -5.41 16.45
C LYS A 286 31.29 -5.24 15.00
N VAL A 287 30.93 -6.17 14.13
CA VAL A 287 31.31 -6.14 12.69
C VAL A 287 30.73 -4.91 12.01
N ALA A 288 29.45 -4.61 12.23
CA ALA A 288 28.82 -3.44 11.66
C ALA A 288 29.47 -2.13 12.16
N THR A 289 29.92 -2.08 13.43
CA THR A 289 30.64 -0.93 13.97
C THR A 289 32.01 -0.74 13.32
N GLN A 290 32.75 -1.83 13.05
CA GLN A 290 34.03 -1.76 12.33
C GLN A 290 33.84 -1.22 10.92
N ILE A 291 32.84 -1.76 10.18
CA ILE A 291 32.51 -1.29 8.83
C ILE A 291 32.07 0.18 8.84
N ALA A 292 31.25 0.59 9.81
CA ALA A 292 30.81 1.97 9.96
C ALA A 292 31.97 2.96 10.18
N ALA A 293 33.02 2.54 10.87
CA ALA A 293 34.21 3.38 11.09
C ALA A 293 34.94 3.68 9.78
N HIS A 294 35.10 2.68 8.91
CA HIS A 294 35.70 2.87 7.57
C HIS A 294 34.80 3.77 6.68
N ILE A 295 33.51 3.49 6.66
CA ILE A 295 32.56 4.24 5.81
C ILE A 295 32.47 5.70 6.25
N GLY A 296 32.43 5.97 7.55
CA GLY A 296 32.26 7.31 8.11
C GLY A 296 33.39 8.29 7.78
N ALA A 297 34.54 7.79 7.42
CA ALA A 297 35.70 8.60 7.05
C ALA A 297 35.66 9.15 5.61
N HIS A 298 34.75 8.66 4.78
CA HIS A 298 34.69 8.95 3.34
C HIS A 298 33.38 9.60 2.92
N ARG A 299 33.44 10.32 1.79
CA ARG A 299 32.24 10.85 1.14
C ARG A 299 31.47 9.75 0.41
N THR A 300 30.16 9.95 0.27
CA THR A 300 29.25 8.97 -0.36
C THR A 300 29.63 8.63 -1.80
N ASP A 301 29.94 9.65 -2.62
CA ASP A 301 30.34 9.48 -4.02
C ASP A 301 31.68 8.76 -4.19
N GLU A 302 32.64 9.05 -3.31
CA GLU A 302 33.94 8.36 -3.26
C GLU A 302 33.73 6.87 -2.94
N LEU A 303 32.90 6.54 -1.95
CA LEU A 303 32.59 5.16 -1.57
C LEU A 303 31.92 4.39 -2.72
N ILE A 304 30.94 4.98 -3.39
CA ILE A 304 30.28 4.34 -4.53
C ILE A 304 31.30 4.01 -5.62
N SER A 305 32.16 4.99 -5.96
CA SER A 305 33.20 4.79 -6.98
C SER A 305 34.22 3.72 -6.61
N ARG A 306 34.51 3.55 -5.32
CA ARG A 306 35.47 2.57 -4.78
C ARG A 306 34.90 1.17 -4.66
N LEU A 307 33.60 1.08 -4.19
CA LEU A 307 32.99 -0.19 -3.82
C LEU A 307 32.35 -0.91 -5.01
N THR A 308 31.75 -0.16 -5.94
CA THR A 308 31.06 -0.75 -7.09
C THR A 308 31.94 -1.66 -7.97
N PRO A 309 33.21 -1.29 -8.29
CA PRO A 309 34.10 -2.16 -9.11
C PRO A 309 34.46 -3.49 -8.42
N LEU A 310 34.30 -3.59 -7.11
CA LEU A 310 34.57 -4.79 -6.31
C LEU A 310 33.31 -5.68 -6.10
N ASP A 311 32.29 -5.46 -6.90
CA ASP A 311 31.00 -6.16 -6.79
C ASP A 311 30.33 -6.01 -5.40
N ILE A 312 30.52 -4.85 -4.78
CA ILE A 312 29.83 -4.47 -3.55
C ILE A 312 28.60 -3.64 -3.93
N TRP A 313 27.43 -4.12 -3.54
CA TRP A 313 26.17 -3.51 -3.92
C TRP A 313 25.82 -2.36 -2.98
N VAL A 314 25.94 -1.16 -3.48
CA VAL A 314 25.77 0.07 -2.72
C VAL A 314 24.90 1.07 -3.45
N ASN A 315 24.15 1.86 -2.65
CA ASN A 315 23.42 3.04 -3.12
C ASN A 315 23.49 4.16 -2.08
N PRO A 316 23.48 5.44 -2.51
CA PRO A 316 23.26 6.54 -1.58
C PRO A 316 21.81 6.46 -1.02
N VAL A 317 21.60 6.95 0.18
CA VAL A 317 20.25 7.11 0.73
C VAL A 317 19.73 8.48 0.35
N HIS A 318 18.77 8.54 -0.54
CA HIS A 318 18.17 9.76 -1.06
C HIS A 318 17.02 10.27 -0.18
N SER A 319 16.95 11.57 0.01
CA SER A 319 15.71 12.26 0.38
C SER A 319 14.76 12.35 -0.84
N TYR A 320 13.51 12.77 -0.62
CA TYR A 320 12.60 13.04 -1.74
C TYR A 320 13.10 14.15 -2.66
N ALA A 321 13.89 15.11 -2.14
CA ALA A 321 14.50 16.15 -2.96
C ALA A 321 15.59 15.58 -3.88
N ASP A 322 16.46 14.72 -3.34
CA ASP A 322 17.50 14.04 -4.12
C ASP A 322 16.87 13.13 -5.19
N LEU A 323 15.85 12.35 -4.80
CA LEU A 323 15.13 11.48 -5.73
C LEU A 323 14.48 12.30 -6.86
N ALA A 324 13.84 13.43 -6.54
CA ALA A 324 13.17 14.29 -7.52
C ALA A 324 14.16 14.92 -8.52
N ALA A 325 15.40 15.13 -8.12
CA ALA A 325 16.47 15.64 -8.99
C ALA A 325 17.14 14.53 -9.82
N HIS A 326 16.94 13.26 -9.47
CA HIS A 326 17.63 12.14 -10.12
C HIS A 326 16.99 11.78 -11.47
N PRO A 327 17.77 11.66 -12.58
CA PRO A 327 17.22 11.36 -13.91
C PRO A 327 16.40 10.07 -13.97
N GLN A 328 16.75 9.05 -13.17
CA GLN A 328 16.02 7.78 -13.11
C GLN A 328 14.58 7.95 -12.60
N PHE A 329 14.27 9.01 -11.89
CA PHE A 329 12.92 9.25 -11.36
C PHE A 329 11.97 9.89 -12.38
N ALA A 330 12.48 10.64 -13.34
CA ALA A 330 11.67 11.38 -14.31
C ALA A 330 10.59 10.52 -15.03
N PRO A 331 10.86 9.28 -15.46
CA PRO A 331 9.85 8.43 -16.11
C PRO A 331 8.69 8.01 -15.19
N PHE A 332 8.86 8.07 -13.87
CA PHE A 332 7.85 7.69 -12.88
C PHE A 332 6.94 8.83 -12.46
N VAL A 333 7.11 10.02 -13.05
CA VAL A 333 6.29 11.20 -12.77
C VAL A 333 5.37 11.48 -13.94
N THR A 334 4.10 11.77 -13.63
CA THR A 334 3.11 12.20 -14.60
C THR A 334 2.40 13.46 -14.11
N GLU A 335 1.75 14.15 -15.04
CA GLU A 335 0.91 15.30 -14.75
C GLU A 335 -0.54 14.97 -15.08
N ILE A 336 -1.46 15.38 -14.23
CA ILE A 336 -2.89 15.17 -14.39
C ILE A 336 -3.60 16.51 -14.45
N GLU A 337 -4.43 16.68 -15.47
CA GLU A 337 -5.28 17.86 -15.63
C GLU A 337 -6.36 17.90 -14.55
N HIS A 338 -6.54 19.04 -13.93
CA HIS A 338 -7.54 19.29 -12.89
C HIS A 338 -8.11 20.70 -13.00
N ALA A 339 -9.33 20.94 -12.53
CA ALA A 339 -9.99 22.23 -12.58
C ALA A 339 -9.21 23.37 -11.87
N GLY A 340 -8.39 23.03 -10.88
CA GLY A 340 -7.50 23.95 -10.16
C GLY A 340 -6.12 24.14 -10.80
N GLY A 341 -5.92 23.72 -12.04
CA GLY A 341 -4.64 23.61 -12.74
C GLY A 341 -4.07 22.19 -12.69
N PRO A 342 -3.04 21.87 -13.48
CA PRO A 342 -2.43 20.55 -13.48
C PRO A 342 -1.70 20.28 -12.17
N TYR A 343 -1.65 19.00 -11.76
CA TYR A 343 -0.85 18.55 -10.62
C TYR A 343 0.02 17.35 -10.98
N ARG A 344 1.17 17.26 -10.34
CA ARG A 344 2.13 16.17 -10.57
C ARG A 344 1.90 15.04 -9.58
N THR A 345 2.00 13.81 -10.06
CA THR A 345 1.86 12.59 -9.27
C THR A 345 2.72 11.47 -9.86
N LEU A 346 2.73 10.30 -9.22
CA LEU A 346 3.39 9.13 -9.77
C LEU A 346 2.59 8.55 -10.94
N ALA A 347 3.29 8.16 -11.98
CA ALA A 347 2.73 7.36 -13.08
C ALA A 347 2.22 6.00 -12.54
N PRO A 348 1.34 5.29 -13.26
CA PRO A 348 0.96 3.93 -12.92
C PRO A 348 2.19 3.04 -12.74
N ALA A 349 2.21 2.25 -11.64
CA ALA A 349 3.34 1.39 -11.34
C ALA A 349 3.51 0.22 -12.33
N ILE A 350 2.45 -0.14 -13.04
CA ILE A 350 2.46 -1.16 -14.09
C ILE A 350 2.50 -0.43 -15.43
N ASP A 351 3.58 -0.60 -16.17
CA ASP A 351 3.70 -0.13 -17.53
C ASP A 351 3.03 -1.16 -18.49
N THR A 352 1.96 -0.75 -19.13
CA THR A 352 1.23 -1.57 -20.10
C THR A 352 1.71 -1.36 -21.54
N GLY A 353 2.71 -0.51 -21.74
CA GLY A 353 3.15 -0.05 -23.08
C GLY A 353 2.18 0.94 -23.72
N GLU A 354 1.01 1.17 -23.15
CA GLU A 354 0.01 2.13 -23.64
C GLU A 354 0.03 3.39 -22.78
N ARG A 355 0.25 4.55 -23.39
CA ARG A 355 0.09 5.84 -22.70
C ARG A 355 -1.39 6.21 -22.63
N ARG A 356 -2.02 5.93 -21.50
CA ARG A 356 -3.39 6.39 -21.25
C ARG A 356 -3.36 7.78 -20.61
N LYS A 357 -4.30 8.62 -20.97
CA LYS A 357 -4.55 9.87 -20.27
C LYS A 357 -5.21 9.53 -18.94
N LEU A 358 -4.53 9.80 -17.84
CA LEU A 358 -5.07 9.58 -16.50
C LEU A 358 -6.12 10.65 -16.19
N GLY A 359 -7.26 10.21 -15.70
CA GLY A 359 -8.28 11.10 -15.18
C GLY A 359 -7.91 11.61 -13.78
N THR A 360 -8.43 12.76 -13.39
CA THR A 360 -8.34 13.23 -12.01
C THR A 360 -9.30 12.47 -11.09
N ALA A 361 -9.19 12.65 -9.78
CA ALA A 361 -10.18 12.18 -8.82
C ALA A 361 -11.46 13.05 -8.91
N PRO A 362 -12.66 12.44 -8.75
CA PRO A 362 -13.92 13.18 -8.85
C PRO A 362 -14.15 14.06 -7.62
N ARG A 363 -14.83 15.19 -7.80
CA ARG A 363 -15.46 15.93 -6.69
C ARG A 363 -16.60 15.09 -6.10
N LEU A 364 -17.00 15.40 -4.87
CA LEU A 364 -18.09 14.69 -4.23
C LEU A 364 -19.39 14.81 -5.05
N GLY A 365 -19.91 13.67 -5.51
CA GLY A 365 -21.13 13.59 -6.31
C GLY A 365 -21.01 14.15 -7.74
N GLU A 366 -19.81 14.42 -8.24
CA GLU A 366 -19.58 15.07 -9.55
C GLU A 366 -20.32 14.39 -10.69
N HIS A 367 -20.40 13.07 -10.68
CA HIS A 367 -21.02 12.29 -11.77
C HIS A 367 -22.39 11.71 -11.39
N THR A 368 -23.00 12.19 -10.29
CA THR A 368 -24.26 11.61 -9.79
C THR A 368 -25.36 11.62 -10.85
N ASP A 369 -25.62 12.76 -11.49
CA ASP A 369 -26.69 12.86 -12.51
C ASP A 369 -26.40 12.02 -13.76
N GLU A 370 -25.15 12.01 -14.20
CA GLU A 370 -24.71 11.24 -15.35
C GLU A 370 -24.87 9.73 -15.08
N VAL A 371 -24.40 9.26 -13.94
CA VAL A 371 -24.52 7.84 -13.54
C VAL A 371 -25.99 7.44 -13.38
N LEU A 372 -26.82 8.28 -12.75
CA LEU A 372 -28.25 8.01 -12.63
C LEU A 372 -28.95 7.93 -14.01
N ALA A 373 -28.56 8.81 -14.96
CA ALA A 373 -29.07 8.77 -16.33
C ALA A 373 -28.65 7.48 -17.04
N ASP A 374 -27.38 7.07 -16.93
CA ASP A 374 -26.85 5.81 -17.47
C ASP A 374 -27.61 4.59 -16.90
N LEU A 375 -28.07 4.66 -15.66
CA LEU A 375 -28.88 3.62 -15.02
C LEU A 375 -30.35 3.63 -15.45
N GLY A 376 -30.78 4.62 -16.25
CA GLY A 376 -32.14 4.73 -16.77
C GLY A 376 -33.11 5.46 -15.83
N PHE A 377 -32.62 6.24 -14.86
CA PHE A 377 -33.47 7.14 -14.09
C PHE A 377 -33.78 8.39 -14.93
N ASP A 378 -35.08 8.67 -15.14
CA ASP A 378 -35.52 9.87 -15.83
C ASP A 378 -35.28 11.14 -14.99
N ILE A 379 -35.57 12.30 -15.57
CA ILE A 379 -35.30 13.59 -14.93
C ILE A 379 -36.07 13.74 -13.62
N GLU A 380 -37.34 13.31 -13.59
CA GLU A 380 -38.23 13.42 -12.41
C GLU A 380 -37.72 12.53 -11.27
N ALA A 381 -37.34 11.28 -11.55
CA ALA A 381 -36.78 10.37 -10.56
C ALA A 381 -35.46 10.90 -9.99
N ARG A 382 -34.56 11.47 -10.84
CA ARG A 382 -33.31 12.09 -10.38
C ARG A 382 -33.54 13.31 -9.48
N GLN A 383 -34.50 14.17 -9.86
CA GLN A 383 -34.91 15.31 -9.01
C GLN A 383 -35.45 14.85 -7.66
N THR A 384 -36.31 13.82 -7.64
CA THR A 384 -36.81 13.24 -6.42
C THR A 384 -35.73 12.70 -5.51
N LEU A 385 -34.73 11.95 -6.05
CA LEU A 385 -33.60 11.47 -5.28
C LEU A 385 -32.78 12.62 -4.67
N ARG A 386 -32.65 13.74 -5.38
CA ARG A 386 -31.97 14.93 -4.85
C ARG A 386 -32.77 15.64 -3.77
N MET A 387 -34.07 15.86 -3.98
CA MET A 387 -34.93 16.55 -3.03
C MET A 387 -35.06 15.79 -1.70
N THR A 388 -35.05 14.46 -1.75
CA THR A 388 -35.08 13.60 -0.55
C THR A 388 -33.72 13.46 0.12
N GLY A 389 -32.67 13.93 -0.51
CA GLY A 389 -31.29 13.74 -0.04
C GLY A 389 -30.77 12.31 -0.21
N ALA A 390 -31.46 11.46 -0.95
CA ALA A 390 -31.03 10.09 -1.25
C ALA A 390 -29.80 10.06 -2.17
N ALA A 391 -29.71 11.03 -3.09
CA ALA A 391 -28.54 11.28 -3.93
C ALA A 391 -28.19 12.78 -3.92
N ARG A 392 -26.90 13.10 -4.13
CA ARG A 392 -26.42 14.49 -4.14
C ARG A 392 -25.51 14.73 -5.34
#